data_7b33d110e47655fb3bd5cb580ccd507f
#
_entry.id   7b33d110e47655fb3bd5cb580ccd507f
#
_cell.length_a   1.000
_cell.length_b   1.000
_cell.length_c   1.000
_cell.angle_alpha   90.00
_cell.angle_beta   90.00
_cell.angle_gamma   90.00
#
_symmetry.space_group_name_H-M   'P 1'
#
loop_
_entity.id
_entity.type
_entity.pdbx_description
1 polymer ?
#
loop_
_entity_poly.entity_id
_entity_poly.type
_entity_poly.pdbx_seq_one_letter_code
_entity_poly.pdbx_strand_id
1 'polypeptide(L)'
;MNDTAGLRLTVRAAEKRDAGRGIARLPEPARKRLGLLSGDTVEIRGDRVAVAKVWPGGPDATDGSVLIDADTRANAGVKVGDAVTVAPVTVEDADRVALAAPARLADVDVSREVVERALSRDLRDRPVTEGEAVHVERLGGLRFVVAETSPAGTVRVTNRTDVS
;
A
#
# COMPACT_ATOMS: atom_id res chain seq x y z
N MET A 1 -8.80 -25.07 10.53
CA MET A 1 -9.45 -23.87 10.48
C MET A 1 -8.59 -22.76 10.10
N ASN A 2 -9.12 -21.95 9.40
CA ASN A 2 -8.33 -20.93 8.83
C ASN A 2 -8.44 -19.63 9.57
N ASP A 3 -7.41 -19.28 10.28
CA ASP A 3 -7.39 -18.08 11.07
C ASP A 3 -7.12 -16.84 10.27
N THR A 4 -6.86 -17.01 8.97
CA THR A 4 -6.63 -15.87 8.11
C THR A 4 -7.93 -15.25 7.63
N ALA A 5 -9.06 -15.75 8.11
CA ALA A 5 -10.32 -15.09 7.84
C ALA A 5 -10.22 -13.65 8.34
N GLY A 6 -10.42 -12.72 7.43
CA GLY A 6 -10.26 -11.33 7.75
C GLY A 6 -11.42 -10.76 8.54
N LEU A 7 -11.27 -9.53 8.89
CA LEU A 7 -12.29 -8.74 9.57
C LEU A 7 -12.91 -7.80 8.55
N ARG A 8 -14.24 -7.75 8.53
CA ARG A 8 -14.96 -6.86 7.64
C ARG A 8 -15.03 -5.46 8.24
N LEU A 9 -14.57 -4.48 7.50
CA LEU A 9 -14.50 -3.09 7.94
C LEU A 9 -15.03 -2.15 6.87
N THR A 10 -15.50 -0.98 7.29
CA THR A 10 -15.97 0.06 6.38
C THR A 10 -14.84 0.98 6.02
N VAL A 11 -14.70 1.28 4.72
CA VAL A 11 -13.65 2.14 4.20
C VAL A 11 -13.93 3.60 4.54
N ARG A 12 -12.94 4.29 5.08
CA ARG A 12 -12.94 5.72 5.32
C ARG A 12 -11.70 6.34 4.68
N ALA A 13 -11.76 7.63 4.41
CA ALA A 13 -10.64 8.34 3.82
C ALA A 13 -9.49 8.48 4.83
N ALA A 14 -8.26 8.31 4.37
CA ALA A 14 -7.08 8.55 5.18
C ALA A 14 -6.89 10.04 5.42
N GLU A 15 -6.18 10.37 6.49
CA GLU A 15 -5.76 11.74 6.72
C GLU A 15 -4.72 12.15 5.66
N LYS A 16 -4.59 13.45 5.43
CA LYS A 16 -3.64 13.97 4.44
C LYS A 16 -2.21 13.50 4.66
N ARG A 17 -1.79 13.38 5.90
CA ARG A 17 -0.43 12.94 6.24
C ARG A 17 -0.13 11.52 5.79
N ASP A 18 -1.16 10.72 5.58
CA ASP A 18 -1.00 9.32 5.17
C ASP A 18 -1.12 9.14 3.65
N ALA A 19 -1.47 10.18 2.92
CA ALA A 19 -1.69 10.07 1.48
C ALA A 19 -0.41 9.62 0.76
N GLY A 20 -0.55 8.60 -0.10
CA GLY A 20 0.56 8.08 -0.88
C GLY A 20 1.56 7.23 -0.10
N ARG A 21 1.29 6.91 1.15
CA ARG A 21 2.24 6.20 2.00
C ARG A 21 1.97 4.71 2.18
N GLY A 22 0.88 4.20 1.62
CA GLY A 22 0.54 2.78 1.74
C GLY A 22 0.20 2.37 3.15
N ILE A 23 -0.47 3.23 3.89
CA ILE A 23 -0.81 3.01 5.30
C ILE A 23 -2.30 2.72 5.44
N ALA A 24 -2.62 1.74 6.29
CA ALA A 24 -3.98 1.47 6.73
C ALA A 24 -4.05 1.71 8.23
N ARG A 25 -4.89 2.65 8.64
CA ARG A 25 -5.08 2.91 10.07
C ARG A 25 -6.28 2.14 10.57
N LEU A 26 -6.04 1.37 11.62
CA LEU A 26 -7.06 0.51 12.22
C LEU A 26 -7.32 0.90 13.68
N PRO A 27 -8.59 0.86 14.12
CA PRO A 27 -8.90 1.06 15.53
C PRO A 27 -8.37 -0.10 16.36
N GLU A 28 -8.19 0.14 17.65
CA GLU A 28 -7.61 -0.86 18.56
C GLU A 28 -8.35 -2.20 18.54
N PRO A 29 -9.68 -2.24 18.60
CA PRO A 29 -10.37 -3.54 18.61
C PRO A 29 -10.07 -4.39 17.39
N ALA A 30 -9.94 -3.75 16.21
CA ALA A 30 -9.60 -4.47 14.97
C ALA A 30 -8.18 -5.02 15.04
N ARG A 31 -7.22 -4.21 15.51
CA ARG A 31 -5.83 -4.65 15.62
C ARG A 31 -5.71 -5.84 16.60
N LYS A 32 -6.40 -5.78 17.73
CA LYS A 32 -6.40 -6.87 18.69
C LYS A 32 -6.99 -8.14 18.11
N ARG A 33 -8.12 -8.00 17.44
CA ARG A 33 -8.81 -9.17 16.88
C ARG A 33 -7.98 -9.87 15.82
N LEU A 34 -7.24 -9.12 15.03
CA LEU A 34 -6.39 -9.66 13.96
C LEU A 34 -4.96 -9.98 14.44
N GLY A 35 -4.64 -9.68 15.68
CA GLY A 35 -3.31 -9.93 16.20
C GLY A 35 -2.23 -9.07 15.57
N LEU A 36 -2.56 -7.85 15.19
CA LEU A 36 -1.67 -6.97 14.44
C LEU A 36 -0.86 -6.05 15.34
N LEU A 37 0.41 -5.91 15.01
CA LEU A 37 1.30 -4.92 15.60
C LEU A 37 1.52 -3.79 14.60
N SER A 38 1.92 -2.64 15.11
CA SER A 38 2.28 -1.51 14.25
C SER A 38 3.39 -1.92 13.28
N GLY A 39 3.19 -1.62 12.02
CA GLY A 39 4.15 -1.99 10.98
C GLY A 39 3.88 -3.32 10.29
N ASP A 40 2.95 -4.12 10.79
CA ASP A 40 2.55 -5.35 10.12
C ASP A 40 1.86 -5.03 8.80
N THR A 41 1.85 -5.99 7.90
CA THR A 41 1.22 -5.84 6.58
C THR A 41 -0.13 -6.55 6.57
N VAL A 42 -1.10 -5.92 5.92
CA VAL A 42 -2.43 -6.49 5.72
C VAL A 42 -2.80 -6.49 4.25
N GLU A 43 -3.64 -7.44 3.87
CA GLU A 43 -4.39 -7.39 2.62
C GLU A 43 -5.69 -6.66 2.87
N ILE A 44 -6.10 -5.88 1.90
CA ILE A 44 -7.40 -5.20 1.90
C ILE A 44 -8.14 -5.70 0.68
N ARG A 45 -9.16 -6.52 0.89
CA ARG A 45 -9.90 -7.21 -0.17
C ARG A 45 -11.21 -6.52 -0.43
N GLY A 46 -11.30 -5.87 -1.57
CA GLY A 46 -12.55 -5.36 -2.13
C GLY A 46 -12.81 -6.10 -3.43
N ASP A 47 -13.04 -5.37 -4.52
CA ASP A 47 -13.14 -5.99 -5.86
C ASP A 47 -11.79 -6.56 -6.29
N ARG A 48 -10.72 -5.98 -5.82
CA ARG A 48 -9.34 -6.45 -6.01
C ARG A 48 -8.65 -6.49 -4.65
N VAL A 49 -7.41 -6.90 -4.63
CA VAL A 49 -6.63 -6.97 -3.39
C VAL A 49 -5.55 -5.90 -3.39
N ALA A 50 -5.56 -5.05 -2.38
CA ALA A 50 -4.49 -4.10 -2.11
C ALA A 50 -3.74 -4.54 -0.86
N VAL A 51 -2.53 -4.02 -0.67
CA VAL A 51 -1.75 -4.26 0.54
C VAL A 51 -1.38 -2.94 1.18
N ALA A 52 -1.25 -2.95 2.48
CA ALA A 52 -0.92 -1.76 3.24
C ALA A 52 -0.23 -2.12 4.54
N LYS A 53 0.47 -1.13 5.10
CA LYS A 53 1.15 -1.25 6.37
C LYS A 53 0.23 -0.71 7.47
N VAL A 54 0.12 -1.44 8.56
CA VAL A 54 -0.80 -1.08 9.63
C VAL A 54 -0.19 -0.08 10.60
N TRP A 55 -0.95 0.97 10.90
CA TRP A 55 -0.64 1.91 11.97
C TRP A 55 -1.87 2.10 12.86
N PRO A 56 -1.67 2.45 14.13
CA PRO A 56 -2.81 2.72 15.00
C PRO A 56 -3.63 3.88 14.50
N GLY A 57 -4.94 3.74 14.52
CA GLY A 57 -5.83 4.83 14.22
C GLY A 57 -5.84 5.83 15.37
N GLY A 58 -5.96 7.10 15.01
CA GLY A 58 -6.13 8.14 16.01
C GLY A 58 -7.62 8.29 16.38
N PRO A 59 -7.99 9.45 16.93
CA PRO A 59 -9.37 9.70 17.35
C PRO A 59 -10.40 9.53 16.23
N ASP A 60 -9.97 9.69 14.98
CA ASP A 60 -10.87 9.57 13.83
C ASP A 60 -11.12 8.13 13.39
N ALA A 61 -10.37 7.17 13.93
CA ALA A 61 -10.55 5.77 13.58
C ALA A 61 -11.63 5.17 14.48
N THR A 62 -12.85 5.18 13.97
CA THR A 62 -13.98 4.62 14.71
C THR A 62 -14.00 3.10 14.58
N ASP A 63 -14.64 2.44 15.54
CA ASP A 63 -14.77 0.98 15.50
C ASP A 63 -15.46 0.57 14.21
N GLY A 64 -15.01 -0.54 13.65
CA GLY A 64 -15.57 -1.06 12.42
C GLY A 64 -15.10 -0.36 11.15
N SER A 65 -14.09 0.52 11.23
CA SER A 65 -13.60 1.25 10.06
C SER A 65 -12.12 0.99 9.80
N VAL A 66 -11.70 1.26 8.55
CA VAL A 66 -10.30 1.28 8.15
C VAL A 66 -10.07 2.55 7.33
N LEU A 67 -9.01 3.30 7.67
CA LEU A 67 -8.68 4.53 6.97
C LEU A 67 -7.57 4.23 5.96
N ILE A 68 -7.89 4.37 4.69
CA ILE A 68 -6.94 4.10 3.58
C ILE A 68 -7.00 5.23 2.57
N ASP A 69 -5.85 5.50 1.93
CA ASP A 69 -5.75 6.58 0.97
C ASP A 69 -6.35 6.24 -0.40
N ALA A 70 -6.35 7.23 -1.28
CA ALA A 70 -6.97 7.08 -2.60
C ALA A 70 -6.31 5.97 -3.42
N ASP A 71 -4.99 5.84 -3.36
CA ASP A 71 -4.28 4.78 -4.09
C ASP A 71 -4.69 3.40 -3.61
N THR A 72 -4.74 3.21 -2.31
CA THR A 72 -5.12 1.93 -1.72
C THR A 72 -6.57 1.60 -2.06
N ARG A 73 -7.46 2.59 -1.99
CA ARG A 73 -8.86 2.38 -2.39
C ARG A 73 -8.97 1.98 -3.87
N ALA A 74 -8.25 2.66 -4.75
CA ALA A 74 -8.26 2.33 -6.17
C ALA A 74 -7.70 0.93 -6.43
N ASN A 75 -6.63 0.56 -5.75
CA ASN A 75 -6.02 -0.76 -5.89
C ASN A 75 -6.94 -1.86 -5.38
N ALA A 76 -7.71 -1.60 -4.34
CA ALA A 76 -8.71 -2.55 -3.83
C ALA A 76 -10.04 -2.49 -4.60
N GLY A 77 -10.22 -1.50 -5.46
CA GLY A 77 -11.44 -1.34 -6.23
C GLY A 77 -12.64 -0.92 -5.39
N VAL A 78 -12.43 -0.04 -4.40
CA VAL A 78 -13.47 0.38 -3.47
C VAL A 78 -13.51 1.89 -3.31
N LYS A 79 -14.59 2.36 -2.71
CA LYS A 79 -14.81 3.78 -2.40
C LYS A 79 -15.07 3.95 -0.92
N VAL A 80 -14.97 5.16 -0.43
CA VAL A 80 -15.37 5.49 0.94
C VAL A 80 -16.80 5.04 1.17
N GLY A 81 -17.04 4.32 2.25
CA GLY A 81 -18.33 3.77 2.60
C GLY A 81 -18.51 2.30 2.22
N ASP A 82 -17.68 1.78 1.32
CA ASP A 82 -17.74 0.37 0.96
C ASP A 82 -17.17 -0.50 2.07
N ALA A 83 -17.52 -1.77 2.04
CA ALA A 83 -16.96 -2.75 2.97
C ALA A 83 -15.78 -3.46 2.32
N VAL A 84 -14.76 -3.74 3.12
CA VAL A 84 -13.61 -4.55 2.70
C VAL A 84 -13.34 -5.60 3.76
N THR A 85 -12.59 -6.63 3.38
CA THR A 85 -12.10 -7.61 4.34
C THR A 85 -10.60 -7.36 4.53
N VAL A 86 -10.20 -7.12 5.77
CA VAL A 86 -8.81 -6.87 6.13
C VAL A 86 -8.25 -8.09 6.82
N ALA A 87 -7.12 -8.61 6.34
CA ALA A 87 -6.50 -9.80 6.89
C ALA A 87 -4.99 -9.63 6.97
N PRO A 88 -4.34 -10.20 7.99
CA PRO A 88 -2.88 -10.18 8.04
C PRO A 88 -2.29 -10.95 6.86
N VAL A 89 -1.16 -10.48 6.35
CA VAL A 89 -0.43 -11.18 5.31
C VAL A 89 1.07 -11.14 5.63
N THR A 90 1.75 -12.24 5.39
CA THR A 90 3.20 -12.30 5.56
C THR A 90 3.86 -11.81 4.29
N VAL A 91 4.87 -10.94 4.46
CA VAL A 91 5.60 -10.39 3.32
C VAL A 91 7.09 -10.67 3.49
N GLU A 92 7.76 -10.88 2.37
CA GLU A 92 9.21 -11.00 2.32
C GLU A 92 9.80 -9.68 1.83
N ASP A 93 11.05 -9.44 2.16
CA ASP A 93 11.76 -8.29 1.61
C ASP A 93 11.98 -8.50 0.12
N ALA A 94 11.78 -7.46 -0.65
CA ALA A 94 11.95 -7.52 -2.09
C ALA A 94 13.43 -7.46 -2.45
N ASP A 95 13.86 -8.32 -3.37
CA ASP A 95 15.17 -8.20 -3.99
C ASP A 95 15.08 -7.17 -5.13
N ARG A 96 13.97 -7.19 -5.84
CA ARG A 96 13.78 -6.33 -7.00
C ARG A 96 12.31 -5.97 -7.17
N VAL A 97 12.06 -4.71 -7.54
CA VAL A 97 10.73 -4.23 -7.93
C VAL A 97 10.90 -3.43 -9.21
N ALA A 98 10.21 -3.87 -10.26
CA ALA A 98 10.20 -3.17 -11.54
C ALA A 98 8.87 -2.45 -11.70
N LEU A 99 8.93 -1.18 -12.04
CA LEU A 99 7.75 -0.34 -12.21
C LEU A 99 7.59 0.08 -13.65
N ALA A 100 6.35 0.08 -14.12
CA ALA A 100 6.01 0.62 -15.43
C ALA A 100 5.70 2.10 -15.27
N ALA A 101 6.40 2.93 -16.03
CA ALA A 101 6.23 4.37 -15.97
C ALA A 101 5.07 4.83 -16.83
N PRO A 102 4.39 5.93 -16.44
CA PRO A 102 3.38 6.51 -17.31
C PRO A 102 4.01 7.18 -18.52
N ALA A 103 3.26 7.25 -19.62
CA ALA A 103 3.76 7.86 -20.87
C ALA A 103 4.22 9.31 -20.65
N ARG A 104 3.59 10.03 -19.74
CA ARG A 104 3.95 11.42 -19.44
C ARG A 104 5.35 11.60 -18.89
N LEU A 105 5.96 10.51 -18.40
CA LEU A 105 7.32 10.59 -17.88
C LEU A 105 8.30 11.00 -18.98
N ALA A 106 8.04 10.62 -20.22
CA ALA A 106 8.88 11.00 -21.35
C ALA A 106 8.95 12.51 -21.57
N ASP A 107 7.94 13.24 -21.10
CA ASP A 107 7.88 14.69 -21.24
C ASP A 107 8.57 15.42 -20.08
N VAL A 108 9.07 14.68 -19.10
CA VAL A 108 9.74 15.25 -17.93
C VAL A 108 11.24 15.15 -18.14
N ASP A 109 11.93 16.29 -17.99
CA ASP A 109 13.37 16.33 -18.20
C ASP A 109 14.12 15.86 -16.96
N VAL A 110 14.10 14.55 -16.71
CA VAL A 110 14.81 13.92 -15.60
C VAL A 110 15.55 12.69 -16.11
N SER A 111 16.69 12.42 -15.50
CA SER A 111 17.45 11.22 -15.85
C SER A 111 16.81 9.98 -15.22
N ARG A 112 17.10 8.83 -15.83
CA ARG A 112 16.65 7.55 -15.30
C ARG A 112 17.11 7.34 -13.85
N GLU A 113 18.34 7.73 -13.55
CA GLU A 113 18.90 7.59 -12.20
C GLU A 113 18.13 8.41 -11.17
N VAL A 114 17.71 9.61 -11.54
CA VAL A 114 16.91 10.45 -10.65
C VAL A 114 15.55 9.83 -10.40
N VAL A 115 14.92 9.27 -11.43
CA VAL A 115 13.65 8.59 -11.32
C VAL A 115 13.76 7.38 -10.36
N GLU A 116 14.76 6.54 -10.58
CA GLU A 116 14.96 5.34 -9.75
C GLU A 116 15.21 5.70 -8.31
N ARG A 117 15.96 6.77 -8.07
CA ARG A 117 16.23 7.22 -6.70
C ARG A 117 14.97 7.72 -6.01
N ALA A 118 14.13 8.46 -6.74
CA ALA A 118 12.87 8.95 -6.21
C ALA A 118 11.93 7.79 -5.86
N LEU A 119 11.85 6.79 -6.75
CA LEU A 119 11.04 5.60 -6.51
C LEU A 119 11.53 4.84 -5.28
N SER A 120 12.82 4.64 -5.15
CA SER A 120 13.40 3.94 -4.00
C SER A 120 13.07 4.64 -2.68
N ARG A 121 13.06 5.96 -2.68
CA ARG A 121 12.75 6.74 -1.47
C ARG A 121 11.27 6.70 -1.12
N ASP A 122 10.42 6.90 -2.12
CA ASP A 122 8.98 6.96 -1.87
C ASP A 122 8.39 5.60 -1.50
N LEU A 123 8.98 4.52 -2.00
CA LEU A 123 8.48 3.18 -1.74
C LEU A 123 9.15 2.49 -0.55
N ARG A 124 10.15 3.11 0.07
CA ARG A 124 10.88 2.47 1.17
C ARG A 124 9.93 2.05 2.29
N ASP A 125 10.13 0.83 2.76
CA ASP A 125 9.35 0.19 3.82
C ASP A 125 7.88 -0.01 3.49
N ARG A 126 7.49 0.21 2.26
CA ARG A 126 6.12 0.04 1.81
C ARG A 126 5.93 -1.37 1.25
N PRO A 127 4.85 -2.07 1.63
CA PRO A 127 4.49 -3.32 0.96
C PRO A 127 3.88 -3.00 -0.39
N VAL A 128 4.23 -3.81 -1.39
CA VAL A 128 3.69 -3.67 -2.74
C VAL A 128 3.38 -5.05 -3.31
N THR A 129 2.45 -5.11 -4.25
CA THR A 129 2.18 -6.33 -4.99
C THR A 129 2.03 -6.00 -6.47
N GLU A 130 2.32 -6.99 -7.32
CA GLU A 130 2.22 -6.80 -8.76
C GLU A 130 0.82 -6.32 -9.15
N GLY A 131 0.76 -5.39 -10.07
CA GLY A 131 -0.47 -4.81 -10.57
C GLY A 131 -0.95 -3.56 -9.83
N GLU A 132 -0.37 -3.26 -8.68
CA GLU A 132 -0.77 -2.07 -7.94
C GLU A 132 -0.25 -0.79 -8.57
N ALA A 133 -1.06 0.26 -8.49
CA ALA A 133 -0.65 1.60 -8.90
C ALA A 133 -0.17 2.39 -7.68
N VAL A 134 0.88 3.16 -7.87
CA VAL A 134 1.42 4.05 -6.84
C VAL A 134 1.67 5.42 -7.47
N HIS A 135 1.29 6.48 -6.75
CA HIS A 135 1.62 7.84 -7.15
C HIS A 135 2.88 8.27 -6.42
N VAL A 136 3.83 8.81 -7.15
CA VAL A 136 5.15 9.15 -6.62
C VAL A 136 5.24 10.66 -6.47
N GLU A 137 5.15 11.13 -5.21
CA GLU A 137 5.15 12.57 -4.90
C GLU A 137 6.38 13.28 -5.43
N ARG A 138 7.55 12.67 -5.25
CA ARG A 138 8.82 13.27 -5.67
C ARG A 138 8.92 13.45 -7.19
N LEU A 139 8.02 12.80 -7.93
CA LEU A 139 7.94 12.91 -9.38
C LEU A 139 6.64 13.58 -9.81
N GLY A 140 6.16 14.54 -9.02
CA GLY A 140 4.98 15.32 -9.35
C GLY A 140 3.67 14.54 -9.31
N GLY A 141 3.63 13.46 -8.53
CA GLY A 141 2.43 12.64 -8.41
C GLY A 141 2.19 11.73 -9.61
N LEU A 142 3.21 11.47 -10.44
CA LEU A 142 3.06 10.55 -11.56
C LEU A 142 2.70 9.15 -11.08
N ARG A 143 1.82 8.50 -11.83
CA ARG A 143 1.29 7.18 -11.52
C ARG A 143 2.15 6.10 -12.15
N PHE A 144 2.75 5.27 -11.31
CA PHE A 144 3.50 4.10 -11.75
C PHE A 144 2.72 2.83 -11.40
N VAL A 145 3.00 1.75 -12.10
CA VAL A 145 2.39 0.45 -11.83
C VAL A 145 3.48 -0.55 -11.49
N VAL A 146 3.29 -1.31 -10.44
CA VAL A 146 4.22 -2.38 -10.07
C VAL A 146 4.08 -3.51 -11.10
N ALA A 147 5.06 -3.63 -11.98
CA ALA A 147 5.02 -4.59 -13.08
C ALA A 147 5.51 -5.97 -12.67
N GLU A 148 6.61 -6.02 -11.92
CA GLU A 148 7.19 -7.29 -11.47
C GLU A 148 7.83 -7.11 -10.11
N THR A 149 7.79 -8.17 -9.31
CA THR A 149 8.51 -8.22 -8.04
C THR A 149 9.31 -9.51 -7.96
N SER A 150 10.42 -9.48 -7.23
CA SER A 150 11.18 -10.68 -6.91
C SER A 150 11.47 -10.67 -5.41
N PRO A 151 10.97 -11.65 -4.65
CA PRO A 151 10.09 -12.75 -5.09
C PRO A 151 8.74 -12.25 -5.57
N ALA A 152 8.04 -13.09 -6.33
CA ALA A 152 6.73 -12.74 -6.85
C ALA A 152 5.70 -12.66 -5.74
N GLY A 153 4.71 -11.80 -5.92
CA GLY A 153 3.62 -11.64 -4.96
C GLY A 153 3.73 -10.34 -4.17
N THR A 154 3.38 -10.39 -2.89
CA THR A 154 3.46 -9.25 -2.00
C THR A 154 4.82 -9.21 -1.33
N VAL A 155 5.50 -8.08 -1.48
CA VAL A 155 6.86 -7.90 -0.95
C VAL A 155 6.98 -6.52 -0.30
N ARG A 156 8.00 -6.35 0.52
CA ARG A 156 8.30 -5.05 1.13
C ARG A 156 9.55 -4.46 0.49
N VAL A 157 9.47 -3.22 0.08
CA VAL A 157 10.62 -2.48 -0.45
C VAL A 157 11.52 -2.06 0.71
N THR A 158 12.81 -2.37 0.59
CA THR A 158 13.80 -2.01 1.60
C THR A 158 14.90 -1.18 0.96
N ASN A 159 15.85 -0.73 1.77
CA ASN A 159 17.00 0.00 1.24
C ASN A 159 17.95 -0.88 0.40
N ARG A 160 17.72 -2.20 0.39
CA ARG A 160 18.49 -3.14 -0.41
C ARG A 160 17.76 -3.59 -1.67
N THR A 161 16.53 -3.18 -1.83
CA THR A 161 15.72 -3.54 -3.00
C THR A 161 16.20 -2.78 -4.22
N ASP A 162 16.41 -3.50 -5.31
CA ASP A 162 16.70 -2.89 -6.62
C ASP A 162 15.39 -2.42 -7.23
N VAL A 163 15.18 -1.11 -7.27
CA VAL A 163 13.97 -0.49 -7.79
C VAL A 163 14.29 0.13 -9.15
N SER A 164 13.55 -0.27 -10.17
CA SER A 164 13.80 0.21 -11.54
C SER A 164 12.53 0.61 -12.29
#